data_03a572a22105362ef86cb9e3864df6e7
#
_entry.id   03a572a22105362ef86cb9e3864df6e7
#
_cell.length_a   1.000
_cell.length_b   1.000
_cell.length_c   1.000
_cell.angle_alpha   90.00
_cell.angle_beta   90.00
_cell.angle_gamma   90.00
#
_symmetry.space_group_name_H-M   'P 1'
#
loop_
_entity.id
_entity.type
_entity.pdbx_description
1 polymer ?
#
loop_
_entity_poly.entity_id
_entity_poly.type
_entity_poly.pdbx_seq_one_letter_code
_entity_poly.pdbx_strand_id
1 'polypeptide(L)'
;MLEFDDRSPIYLQIAEHIRRDVATGELGEGDQVMSTTQYATTYRINPATANRAMALLVDEGVVHKRRGVGMFVSQGARERVVAARRSTYWTEVLDPALAEARALGIEAADIIDHIRRTS
;
A
#
# COMPACT_ATOMS: atom_id res chain seq x y z
N MET A 1 11.43 6.66 -7.08
CA MET A 1 10.32 7.12 -7.92
C MET A 1 9.39 5.96 -8.21
N LEU A 2 8.10 6.19 -8.19
CA LEU A 2 7.11 5.15 -8.47
C LEU A 2 7.16 4.71 -9.93
N GLU A 3 7.31 3.40 -10.15
CA GLU A 3 7.26 2.80 -11.49
C GLU A 3 6.01 1.94 -11.60
N PHE A 4 5.32 2.04 -12.73
CA PHE A 4 4.10 1.28 -12.98
C PHE A 4 4.41 0.03 -13.82
N ASP A 5 3.75 -1.07 -13.48
CA ASP A 5 3.80 -2.31 -14.25
C ASP A 5 2.40 -2.66 -14.82
N ASP A 6 2.31 -3.78 -15.54
CA ASP A 6 1.07 -4.21 -16.19
C ASP A 6 0.22 -5.15 -15.36
N ARG A 7 0.58 -5.43 -14.10
CA ARG A 7 -0.09 -6.43 -13.26
C ARG A 7 -1.45 -5.99 -12.75
N SER A 8 -1.64 -4.69 -12.57
CA SER A 8 -2.89 -4.14 -12.05
C SER A 8 -3.13 -2.75 -12.62
N PRO A 9 -4.36 -2.22 -12.51
CA PRO A 9 -4.66 -0.85 -12.91
C PRO A 9 -3.75 0.15 -12.21
N ILE A 10 -3.35 1.21 -12.92
CA ILE A 10 -2.42 2.23 -12.39
C ILE A 10 -2.96 2.87 -11.12
N TYR A 11 -4.27 3.15 -11.04
CA TYR A 11 -4.83 3.78 -9.85
C TYR A 11 -4.65 2.93 -8.59
N LEU A 12 -4.70 1.59 -8.71
CA LEU A 12 -4.44 0.69 -7.58
C LEU A 12 -2.97 0.72 -7.17
N GLN A 13 -2.07 0.86 -8.13
CA GLN A 13 -0.63 0.96 -7.85
C GLN A 13 -0.29 2.26 -7.13
N ILE A 14 -0.92 3.37 -7.53
CA ILE A 14 -0.77 4.66 -6.84
C ILE A 14 -1.27 4.54 -5.40
N ALA A 15 -2.46 3.98 -5.21
CA ALA A 15 -3.04 3.81 -3.87
C ALA A 15 -2.15 2.94 -2.98
N GLU A 16 -1.63 1.83 -3.51
CA GLU A 16 -0.75 0.94 -2.77
C GLU A 16 0.57 1.61 -2.39
N HIS A 17 1.13 2.42 -3.29
CA HIS A 17 2.34 3.18 -3.00
C HIS A 17 2.14 4.15 -1.84
N ILE A 18 1.03 4.87 -1.83
CA ILE A 18 0.71 5.81 -0.74
C ILE A 18 0.48 5.05 0.57
N ARG A 19 -0.25 3.93 0.54
CA ARG A 19 -0.44 3.09 1.73
C ARG A 19 0.89 2.63 2.30
N ARG A 20 1.82 2.21 1.46
CA ARG A 20 3.15 1.76 1.87
C ARG A 20 3.92 2.89 2.54
N ASP A 21 3.90 4.09 1.95
CA ASP A 21 4.58 5.25 2.52
C ASP A 21 3.99 5.65 3.87
N VAL A 22 2.67 5.50 4.03
CA VAL A 22 2.01 5.73 5.31
C VAL A 22 2.42 4.66 6.34
N ALA A 23 2.45 3.39 5.92
CA ALA A 23 2.81 2.29 6.80
C ALA A 23 4.26 2.38 7.29
N THR A 24 5.18 2.82 6.44
CA THR A 24 6.62 2.94 6.76
C THR A 24 6.99 4.24 7.47
N GLY A 25 6.08 5.22 7.46
CA GLY A 25 6.34 6.54 8.03
C GLY A 25 6.95 7.55 7.06
N GLU A 26 7.19 7.17 5.80
CA GLU A 26 7.62 8.13 4.75
C GLU A 26 6.61 9.27 4.62
N LEU A 27 5.32 8.95 4.76
CA LEU A 27 4.24 9.91 4.89
C LEU A 27 3.67 9.80 6.29
N GLY A 28 3.91 10.80 7.12
CA GLY A 28 3.35 10.87 8.47
C GLY A 28 1.94 11.45 8.46
N GLU A 29 1.21 11.22 9.54
CA GLU A 29 -0.13 11.79 9.72
C GLU A 29 -0.04 13.32 9.67
N GLY A 30 -0.92 13.93 8.89
CA GLY A 30 -0.92 15.37 8.66
C GLY A 30 -0.05 15.84 7.51
N ASP A 31 0.81 14.98 6.96
CA ASP A 31 1.63 15.35 5.81
C ASP A 31 0.77 15.53 4.56
N GLN A 32 1.17 16.48 3.73
CA GLN A 32 0.52 16.71 2.46
C GLN A 32 0.95 15.66 1.44
N VAL A 33 -0.03 15.08 0.75
CA VAL A 33 0.20 14.14 -0.33
C VAL A 33 0.28 14.91 -1.65
N MET A 34 1.06 14.40 -2.60
CA MET A 34 1.11 14.97 -3.94
C MET A 34 -0.31 15.09 -4.52
N SER A 35 -0.65 16.24 -5.12
CA SER A 35 -1.98 16.47 -5.70
C SER A 35 -2.22 15.58 -6.91
N THR A 36 -3.50 15.41 -7.30
CA THR A 36 -3.85 14.66 -8.51
C THR A 36 -3.24 15.28 -9.75
N THR A 37 -3.17 16.61 -9.82
CA THR A 37 -2.53 17.32 -10.92
C THR A 37 -1.03 17.05 -10.97
N GLN A 38 -0.38 17.05 -9.80
CA GLN A 38 1.04 16.73 -9.72
C GLN A 38 1.34 15.29 -10.14
N TYR A 39 0.50 14.32 -9.70
CA TYR A 39 0.64 12.94 -10.14
C TYR A 39 0.49 12.81 -11.65
N ALA A 40 -0.54 13.43 -12.22
CA ALA A 40 -0.77 13.39 -13.65
C ALA A 40 0.41 13.94 -14.44
N THR A 41 0.96 15.07 -14.00
CA THR A 41 2.09 15.72 -14.68
C THR A 41 3.38 14.94 -14.48
N THR A 42 3.69 14.55 -13.24
CA THR A 42 4.95 13.88 -12.90
C THR A 42 5.06 12.51 -13.57
N TYR A 43 3.99 11.73 -13.56
CA TYR A 43 4.00 10.36 -14.08
C TYR A 43 3.37 10.24 -15.47
N ARG A 44 2.94 11.35 -16.06
CA ARG A 44 2.31 11.38 -17.40
C ARG A 44 1.12 10.43 -17.50
N ILE A 45 0.24 10.48 -16.52
CA ILE A 45 -0.97 9.66 -16.45
C ILE A 45 -2.21 10.53 -16.56
N ASN A 46 -3.34 9.89 -16.88
CA ASN A 46 -4.62 10.56 -16.96
C ASN A 46 -4.99 11.12 -15.58
N PRO A 47 -5.36 12.41 -15.48
CA PRO A 47 -5.82 12.98 -14.20
C PRO A 47 -6.97 12.22 -13.55
N ALA A 48 -7.87 11.62 -14.33
CA ALA A 48 -8.96 10.79 -13.80
C ALA A 48 -8.44 9.55 -13.07
N THR A 49 -7.33 8.99 -13.52
CA THR A 49 -6.68 7.84 -12.88
C THR A 49 -6.12 8.25 -11.51
N ALA A 50 -5.45 9.40 -11.42
CA ALA A 50 -4.95 9.92 -10.15
C ALA A 50 -6.11 10.26 -9.20
N ASN A 51 -7.19 10.85 -9.70
CA ASN A 51 -8.38 11.14 -8.92
C ASN A 51 -9.02 9.86 -8.36
N ARG A 52 -9.06 8.80 -9.15
CA ARG A 52 -9.62 7.51 -8.72
C ARG A 52 -8.81 6.90 -7.57
N ALA A 53 -7.49 7.00 -7.64
CA ALA A 53 -6.61 6.55 -6.56
C ALA A 53 -6.88 7.32 -5.27
N MET A 54 -7.00 8.64 -5.36
CA MET A 54 -7.26 9.49 -4.19
C MET A 54 -8.65 9.23 -3.60
N ALA A 55 -9.67 9.04 -4.45
CA ALA A 55 -11.02 8.71 -3.99
C ALA A 55 -11.04 7.40 -3.19
N LEU A 56 -10.31 6.39 -3.66
CA LEU A 56 -10.17 5.12 -2.96
C LEU A 56 -9.55 5.32 -1.58
N LEU A 57 -8.47 6.11 -1.50
CA LEU A 57 -7.79 6.38 -0.22
C LEU A 57 -8.64 7.22 0.74
N VAL A 58 -9.46 8.11 0.21
CA VAL A 58 -10.44 8.87 1.03
C VAL A 58 -11.47 7.90 1.62
N ASP A 59 -12.00 7.00 0.81
CA ASP A 59 -12.98 6.00 1.27
C ASP A 59 -12.41 5.10 2.36
N GLU A 60 -11.11 4.80 2.29
CA GLU A 60 -10.41 3.99 3.29
C GLU A 60 -10.03 4.76 4.56
N GLY A 61 -10.21 6.07 4.55
CA GLY A 61 -9.81 6.93 5.68
C GLY A 61 -8.31 7.15 5.79
N VAL A 62 -7.55 6.93 4.70
CA VAL A 62 -6.09 7.11 4.67
C VAL A 62 -5.73 8.58 4.42
N VAL A 63 -6.46 9.24 3.53
CA VAL A 63 -6.25 10.65 3.24
C VAL A 63 -7.57 11.41 3.31
N HIS A 64 -7.49 12.72 3.47
CA HIS A 64 -8.65 13.61 3.40
C HIS A 64 -8.30 14.85 2.61
N LYS A 65 -9.33 15.46 2.02
CA LYS A 65 -9.17 16.68 1.27
C LYS A 65 -9.40 17.89 2.17
N ARG A 66 -8.50 18.87 2.10
CA ARG A 66 -8.72 20.20 2.63
C ARG A 66 -9.00 21.12 1.45
N ARG A 67 -10.21 21.65 1.39
CA ARG A 67 -10.66 22.48 0.28
C ARG A 67 -9.73 23.66 0.04
N GLY A 68 -9.25 23.81 -1.19
CA GLY A 68 -8.35 24.88 -1.60
C GLY A 68 -6.90 24.72 -1.14
N VAL A 69 -6.58 23.66 -0.41
CA VAL A 69 -5.22 23.43 0.11
C VAL A 69 -4.58 22.17 -0.46
N GLY A 70 -5.31 21.04 -0.52
CA GLY A 70 -4.81 19.78 -1.06
C GLY A 70 -5.28 18.56 -0.29
N MET A 71 -4.54 17.47 -0.48
CA MET A 71 -4.80 16.18 0.16
C MET A 71 -3.78 15.93 1.26
N PHE A 72 -4.23 15.41 2.38
CA PHE A 72 -3.40 15.20 3.56
C PHE A 72 -3.62 13.82 4.15
N VAL A 73 -2.58 13.25 4.72
CA VAL A 73 -2.67 11.97 5.45
C VAL A 73 -3.52 12.17 6.70
N SER A 74 -4.55 11.35 6.85
CA SER A 74 -5.51 11.45 7.95
C SER A 74 -4.92 10.96 9.25
N GLN A 75 -5.42 11.50 10.36
CA GLN A 75 -5.09 10.99 11.69
C GLN A 75 -5.61 9.55 11.81
N GLY A 76 -4.77 8.66 12.34
CA GLY A 76 -5.10 7.24 12.42
C GLY A 76 -4.88 6.46 11.13
N ALA A 77 -4.37 7.10 10.06
CA ALA A 77 -4.14 6.46 8.77
C ALA A 77 -3.20 5.26 8.86
N ARG A 78 -2.10 5.40 9.59
CA ARG A 78 -1.12 4.31 9.73
C ARG A 78 -1.74 3.08 10.37
N GLU A 79 -2.50 3.26 11.44
CA GLU A 79 -3.19 2.14 12.11
C GLU A 79 -4.16 1.44 11.18
N ARG A 80 -4.92 2.19 10.38
CA ARG A 80 -5.87 1.62 9.41
C ARG A 80 -5.17 0.82 8.33
N VAL A 81 -4.10 1.36 7.77
CA VAL A 81 -3.32 0.70 6.72
C VAL A 81 -2.69 -0.58 7.27
N VAL A 82 -2.04 -0.50 8.43
CA VAL A 82 -1.39 -1.66 9.05
C VAL A 82 -2.40 -2.73 9.42
N ALA A 83 -3.54 -2.35 10.02
CA ALA A 83 -4.58 -3.31 10.40
C ALA A 83 -5.15 -4.05 9.19
N ALA A 84 -5.45 -3.31 8.11
CA ALA A 84 -5.95 -3.91 6.87
C ALA A 84 -4.92 -4.88 6.26
N ARG A 85 -3.65 -4.50 6.22
CA ARG A 85 -2.59 -5.34 5.69
C ARG A 85 -2.39 -6.59 6.55
N ARG A 86 -2.43 -6.45 7.86
CA ARG A 86 -2.30 -7.60 8.77
C ARG A 86 -3.41 -8.61 8.58
N SER A 87 -4.65 -8.16 8.36
CA SER A 87 -5.78 -9.07 8.19
C SER A 87 -5.69 -9.92 6.92
N THR A 88 -5.10 -9.39 5.86
CA THR A 88 -4.97 -10.08 4.56
C THR A 88 -3.63 -10.79 4.37
N TYR A 89 -2.65 -10.48 5.21
CA TYR A 89 -1.29 -10.99 5.06
C TYR A 89 -1.24 -12.53 5.06
N TRP A 90 -2.01 -13.16 5.94
CA TRP A 90 -2.01 -14.61 6.08
C TRP A 90 -2.44 -15.32 4.81
N THR A 91 -3.50 -14.85 4.18
CA THR A 91 -4.07 -15.47 2.97
C THR A 91 -3.38 -15.03 1.69
N GLU A 92 -2.94 -13.77 1.60
CA GLU A 92 -2.37 -13.23 0.37
C GLU A 92 -0.87 -13.46 0.24
N VAL A 93 -0.15 -13.56 1.36
CA VAL A 93 1.31 -13.67 1.34
C VAL A 93 1.78 -14.99 1.95
N LEU A 94 1.39 -15.28 3.19
CA LEU A 94 1.96 -16.43 3.89
C LEU A 94 1.43 -17.76 3.38
N ASP A 95 0.13 -17.92 3.19
CA ASP A 95 -0.42 -19.18 2.69
C ASP A 95 0.14 -19.58 1.33
N PRO A 96 0.23 -18.68 0.34
CA PRO A 96 0.89 -19.01 -0.92
C PRO A 96 2.36 -19.40 -0.76
N ALA A 97 3.10 -18.72 0.13
CA ALA A 97 4.50 -19.03 0.39
C ALA A 97 4.64 -20.44 1.01
N LEU A 98 3.75 -20.79 1.94
CA LEU A 98 3.75 -22.12 2.55
C LEU A 98 3.38 -23.22 1.55
N ALA A 99 2.46 -22.93 0.63
CA ALA A 99 2.11 -23.86 -0.42
C ALA A 99 3.31 -24.13 -1.36
N GLU A 100 4.03 -23.08 -1.73
CA GLU A 100 5.24 -23.19 -2.52
C GLU A 100 6.33 -24.01 -1.79
N ALA A 101 6.50 -23.74 -0.50
CA ALA A 101 7.46 -24.48 0.33
C ALA A 101 7.16 -25.99 0.32
N ARG A 102 5.89 -26.36 0.46
CA ARG A 102 5.47 -27.77 0.37
C ARG A 102 5.80 -28.37 -0.98
N ALA A 103 5.56 -27.63 -2.06
CA ALA A 103 5.89 -28.08 -3.41
C ALA A 103 7.39 -28.31 -3.60
N LEU A 104 8.22 -27.54 -2.90
CA LEU A 104 9.68 -27.66 -2.93
C LEU A 104 10.21 -28.70 -1.95
N GLY A 105 9.35 -29.41 -1.22
CA GLY A 105 9.76 -30.42 -0.23
C GLY A 105 10.30 -29.82 1.08
N ILE A 106 10.07 -28.54 1.32
CA ILE A 106 10.44 -27.88 2.57
C ILE A 106 9.39 -28.24 3.63
N GLU A 107 9.85 -28.82 4.73
CA GLU A 107 8.95 -29.23 5.81
C GLU A 107 8.66 -28.10 6.79
N ALA A 108 7.54 -28.21 7.51
CA ALA A 108 7.14 -27.22 8.50
C ALA A 108 8.24 -26.99 9.56
N ALA A 109 8.94 -28.05 9.98
CA ALA A 109 10.02 -27.95 10.95
C ALA A 109 11.14 -27.01 10.47
N ASP A 110 11.48 -27.05 9.18
CA ASP A 110 12.51 -26.20 8.58
C ASP A 110 12.09 -24.73 8.61
N ILE A 111 10.82 -24.49 8.32
CA ILE A 111 10.26 -23.14 8.33
C ILE A 111 10.24 -22.57 9.75
N ILE A 112 9.81 -23.37 10.71
CA ILE A 112 9.78 -22.99 12.12
C ILE A 112 11.19 -22.65 12.63
N ASP A 113 12.16 -23.49 12.29
CA ASP A 113 13.57 -23.26 12.62
C ASP A 113 14.09 -21.95 12.03
N HIS A 114 13.77 -21.69 10.77
CA HIS A 114 14.17 -20.47 10.08
C HIS A 114 13.59 -19.23 10.78
N ILE A 115 12.30 -19.26 11.12
CA ILE A 115 11.64 -18.17 11.84
C ILE A 115 12.35 -17.91 13.17
N ARG A 116 12.64 -18.96 13.93
CA ARG A 116 13.31 -18.82 15.25
C ARG A 116 14.71 -18.23 15.14
N ARG A 117 15.43 -18.54 14.08
CA ARG A 117 16.80 -18.01 13.86
C ARG A 117 16.79 -16.57 13.37
N THR A 118 15.75 -16.12 12.67
CA THR A 118 15.69 -14.79 12.06
C THR A 118 14.85 -13.77 12.84
N SER A 119 14.14 -14.22 13.85
CA SER A 119 13.29 -13.34 14.66
C SER A 119 14.05 -12.70 15.82
#